data_833ab93786c561bcd672b03702ab617a
#
_entry.id   833ab93786c561bcd672b03702ab617a
#
_cell.length_a   1.000
_cell.length_b   1.000
_cell.length_c   1.000
_cell.angle_alpha   90.00
_cell.angle_beta   90.00
_cell.angle_gamma   90.00
#
_symmetry.space_group_name_H-M   'P 1'
#
loop_
_entity.id
_entity.type
_entity.pdbx_description
1 polymer ?
#
loop_
_entity_poly.entity_id
_entity_poly.type
_entity_poly.pdbx_seq_one_letter_code
_entity_poly.pdbx_strand_id
1 'polypeptide(L)'
;MARIGRGRWQGANREQGVRSGQRRVKNKQYGSGEKGQGQRIFKTGLKPEKPENSMKRILVRATLYFVFVLVAAAPLQAAPEKINASYGAISGSMAPIWVGKEARLFEKQGFDLNLVYIPGGPRSIMSLIGNSIQFVNHSGMPALEAYQRGADTAMIASSMNQLEHAIIAQKNVTNIEQLRGKALGISALASLTDILMREGLRLSGISDKEVTILPVGDESGRLNSLQTGRVQAVIISGIQRLMALRMGFKLLIDFSKLPIEVCGSSILVRRSYVLKNQDITLGFLKAWIEAVYLFKAKPEFSIGVLSKYVANKDPEVLNAIYELNKERLSIRPIPYVRVVKSMMNLLARTRPDLPSASPEGFAEARFVNELETTGFFEEMNRQYSK
;
A
#
# COMPACT_ATOMS: atom_id res chain seq x y z
N MET A 1 -20.00 -43.35 27.88
CA MET A 1 -18.90 -44.33 28.18
C MET A 1 -17.69 -43.97 27.29
N ALA A 2 -16.53 -43.96 27.91
CA ALA A 2 -15.15 -43.82 27.37
C ALA A 2 -14.76 -42.43 26.81
N ARG A 3 -13.68 -41.84 27.12
CA ARG A 3 -12.67 -41.77 28.19
C ARG A 3 -11.72 -40.67 27.75
N ILE A 4 -11.47 -39.75 28.63
CA ILE A 4 -10.60 -38.60 28.56
C ILE A 4 -9.13 -39.06 28.50
N GLY A 5 -8.33 -38.52 27.57
CA GLY A 5 -6.88 -38.66 27.55
C GLY A 5 -6.21 -37.30 27.84
N ARG A 6 -5.70 -37.12 29.07
CA ARG A 6 -4.85 -36.00 29.45
C ARG A 6 -3.39 -36.35 29.13
N GLY A 7 -2.77 -35.58 28.24
CA GLY A 7 -1.33 -35.60 27.98
C GLY A 7 -0.65 -34.48 28.77
N ARG A 8 0.13 -34.87 29.78
CA ARG A 8 0.97 -34.03 30.65
C ARG A 8 2.32 -33.85 29.97
N TRP A 9 2.77 -32.64 29.74
CA TRP A 9 4.16 -32.36 29.36
C TRP A 9 4.89 -31.83 30.60
N GLN A 10 5.92 -32.59 31.02
CA GLN A 10 6.88 -32.24 32.03
C GLN A 10 7.96 -31.31 31.48
N GLY A 11 8.38 -30.35 32.29
CA GLY A 11 9.46 -29.43 32.00
C GLY A 11 10.84 -30.13 32.02
N ALA A 12 11.75 -29.55 31.28
CA ALA A 12 13.19 -29.78 31.44
C ALA A 12 13.89 -28.42 31.53
N ASN A 13 14.22 -28.05 32.76
CA ASN A 13 15.24 -27.05 33.10
C ASN A 13 16.60 -27.51 32.56
N ARG A 14 17.33 -26.68 31.90
CA ARG A 14 18.78 -26.76 31.76
C ARG A 14 19.37 -25.39 32.10
N GLU A 15 19.84 -25.30 33.32
CA GLU A 15 20.84 -24.34 33.74
C GLU A 15 22.15 -24.57 32.97
N GLN A 16 22.70 -23.51 32.38
CA GLN A 16 24.11 -23.52 32.00
C GLN A 16 24.80 -22.30 32.59
N GLY A 17 25.81 -22.65 33.35
CA GLY A 17 26.57 -21.85 34.29
C GLY A 17 27.39 -20.73 33.68
N VAL A 18 27.44 -19.69 34.44
CA VAL A 18 28.33 -18.53 34.34
C VAL A 18 29.75 -18.99 34.76
N ARG A 19 30.72 -18.91 33.85
CA ARG A 19 32.16 -18.98 34.19
C ARG A 19 32.76 -17.59 34.18
N SER A 20 33.01 -17.07 35.36
CA SER A 20 33.84 -15.92 35.65
C SER A 20 35.30 -16.26 35.45
N GLY A 21 35.96 -15.62 34.47
CA GLY A 21 37.40 -15.68 34.24
C GLY A 21 38.11 -14.52 34.94
N GLN A 22 38.65 -14.76 36.14
CA GLN A 22 39.58 -13.85 36.82
C GLN A 22 40.93 -13.87 36.10
N ARG A 23 41.41 -12.73 35.59
CA ARG A 23 42.82 -12.55 35.19
C ARG A 23 43.62 -12.03 36.39
N ARG A 24 44.58 -12.86 36.83
CA ARG A 24 45.60 -12.58 37.82
C ARG A 24 46.53 -11.47 37.35
N VAL A 25 46.66 -10.42 38.17
CA VAL A 25 47.73 -9.43 38.11
C VAL A 25 48.96 -10.04 38.75
N LYS A 26 50.09 -10.10 38.04
CA LYS A 26 51.41 -10.41 38.61
C LYS A 26 52.15 -9.12 38.95
N ASN A 27 52.28 -8.82 40.22
CA ASN A 27 53.25 -7.88 40.74
C ASN A 27 54.66 -8.45 40.54
N LYS A 28 55.57 -7.61 40.01
CA LYS A 28 57.02 -7.84 40.13
C LYS A 28 57.62 -6.71 40.93
N GLN A 29 58.27 -7.11 41.98
CA GLN A 29 58.97 -6.29 42.98
C GLN A 29 60.18 -5.60 42.40
N TYR A 30 60.46 -4.42 42.95
CA TYR A 30 61.67 -3.61 42.80
C TYR A 30 62.87 -4.31 43.46
N GLY A 31 64.01 -4.30 42.74
CA GLY A 31 65.35 -4.56 43.27
C GLY A 31 66.21 -3.35 43.09
N SER A 32 66.66 -2.77 44.19
CA SER A 32 67.63 -1.67 44.29
C SER A 32 69.03 -2.17 43.97
N GLY A 33 69.77 -1.40 43.20
CA GLY A 33 71.22 -1.64 42.96
C GLY A 33 71.89 -0.38 42.40
N GLU A 34 72.72 0.23 43.22
CA GLU A 34 73.51 1.44 42.92
C GLU A 34 74.72 1.20 41.98
N LYS A 35 75.14 2.32 41.42
CA LYS A 35 76.49 2.77 40.95
C LYS A 35 76.94 2.46 39.54
N GLY A 36 77.30 3.58 38.89
CA GLY A 36 78.23 3.58 37.74
C GLY A 36 78.10 4.80 36.85
N GLN A 37 78.94 5.83 37.09
CA GLN A 37 79.16 6.99 36.25
C GLN A 37 79.63 6.58 34.84
N GLY A 38 79.05 7.20 33.85
CA GLY A 38 79.54 7.15 32.46
C GLY A 38 78.80 8.14 31.61
N GLN A 39 79.27 9.37 31.55
CA GLN A 39 78.85 10.39 30.60
C GLN A 39 79.15 9.93 29.17
N ARG A 40 78.16 9.52 28.38
CA ARG A 40 78.23 9.45 26.93
C ARG A 40 77.39 10.57 26.31
N ILE A 41 78.08 11.59 25.83
CA ILE A 41 77.48 12.65 25.01
C ILE A 41 77.04 12.05 23.68
N PHE A 42 75.73 11.80 23.54
CA PHE A 42 75.14 11.49 22.25
C PHE A 42 74.97 12.81 21.46
N LYS A 43 75.86 13.06 20.51
CA LYS A 43 75.66 14.03 19.45
C LYS A 43 74.56 13.53 18.55
N THR A 44 73.31 14.00 18.75
CA THR A 44 72.25 13.84 17.79
C THR A 44 72.52 14.83 16.65
N GLY A 45 73.17 14.33 15.60
CA GLY A 45 73.32 15.06 14.35
C GLY A 45 72.01 15.13 13.57
N LEU A 46 71.12 15.97 13.98
CA LEU A 46 69.97 16.38 13.16
C LEU A 46 70.50 17.39 12.13
N LYS A 47 70.69 16.96 10.89
CA LYS A 47 70.91 17.87 9.78
C LYS A 47 69.71 18.78 9.64
N PRO A 48 69.87 20.12 9.52
CA PRO A 48 68.77 21.00 9.25
C PRO A 48 68.16 20.68 7.90
N GLU A 49 66.87 20.24 7.87
CA GLU A 49 66.11 20.06 6.63
C GLU A 49 65.99 21.43 5.92
N LYS A 50 66.24 21.46 4.61
CA LYS A 50 66.07 22.65 3.79
C LYS A 50 64.64 23.12 3.88
N PRO A 51 64.36 24.42 4.10
CA PRO A 51 63.04 24.99 4.33
C PRO A 51 62.05 24.74 3.18
N GLU A 52 62.51 24.49 1.97
CA GLU A 52 61.72 24.21 0.79
C GLU A 52 60.97 22.87 0.85
N ASN A 53 61.52 21.86 1.55
CA ASN A 53 60.88 20.55 1.71
C ASN A 53 59.80 20.54 2.81
N SER A 54 59.90 21.45 3.81
CA SER A 54 58.91 21.55 4.86
C SER A 54 57.60 22.18 4.36
N MET A 55 57.68 23.17 3.49
CA MET A 55 56.54 23.85 2.90
C MET A 55 55.75 22.93 1.94
N LYS A 56 56.45 22.12 1.13
CA LYS A 56 55.82 21.11 0.27
C LYS A 56 55.10 20.03 1.07
N ARG A 57 55.66 19.58 2.19
CA ARG A 57 55.03 18.61 3.11
C ARG A 57 53.80 19.18 3.83
N ILE A 58 53.81 20.47 4.19
CA ILE A 58 52.68 21.18 4.78
C ILE A 58 51.55 21.32 3.75
N LEU A 59 51.86 21.72 2.51
CA LEU A 59 50.88 21.82 1.41
C LEU A 59 50.24 20.44 1.09
N VAL A 60 51.05 19.39 0.96
CA VAL A 60 50.53 18.05 0.71
C VAL A 60 49.62 17.55 1.86
N ARG A 61 50.01 17.82 3.13
CA ARG A 61 49.15 17.47 4.28
C ARG A 61 47.89 18.30 4.31
N ALA A 62 47.94 19.59 4.00
CA ALA A 62 46.75 20.44 3.93
C ALA A 62 45.79 20.00 2.80
N THR A 63 46.34 19.64 1.62
CA THR A 63 45.55 19.11 0.50
C THR A 63 44.91 17.77 0.85
N LEU A 64 45.66 16.86 1.48
CA LEU A 64 45.12 15.58 1.95
C LEU A 64 44.03 15.76 3.01
N TYR A 65 44.19 16.70 3.93
CA TYR A 65 43.17 17.03 4.95
C TYR A 65 41.92 17.63 4.31
N PHE A 66 42.10 18.51 3.31
CA PHE A 66 40.99 19.13 2.57
C PHE A 66 40.22 18.11 1.74
N VAL A 67 40.91 17.16 1.08
CA VAL A 67 40.28 16.05 0.36
C VAL A 67 39.57 15.12 1.31
N PHE A 68 40.14 14.82 2.49
CA PHE A 68 39.50 13.98 3.50
C PHE A 68 38.23 14.63 4.09
N VAL A 69 38.24 15.94 4.33
CA VAL A 69 37.08 16.72 4.78
C VAL A 69 35.98 16.75 3.69
N LEU A 70 36.36 16.90 2.41
CA LEU A 70 35.42 16.86 1.29
C LEU A 70 34.77 15.46 1.10
N VAL A 71 35.51 14.39 1.29
CA VAL A 71 35.01 13.03 1.23
C VAL A 71 34.12 12.69 2.45
N ALA A 72 34.46 13.22 3.63
CA ALA A 72 33.65 13.05 4.84
C ALA A 72 32.36 13.88 4.84
N ALA A 73 32.28 14.93 4.00
CA ALA A 73 31.08 15.76 3.80
C ALA A 73 30.13 15.24 2.73
N ALA A 74 30.42 14.07 2.10
CA ALA A 74 29.45 13.42 1.26
C ALA A 74 28.19 13.10 2.11
N PRO A 75 26.99 13.54 1.69
CA PRO A 75 25.79 13.27 2.44
C PRO A 75 25.66 11.75 2.62
N LEU A 76 25.70 11.30 3.87
CA LEU A 76 25.41 9.93 4.22
C LEU A 76 23.95 9.69 3.81
N GLN A 77 23.74 9.14 2.62
CA GLN A 77 22.42 8.84 2.12
C GLN A 77 21.82 7.82 3.08
N ALA A 78 20.86 8.25 3.89
CA ALA A 78 20.18 7.35 4.81
C ALA A 78 19.63 6.16 4.01
N ALA A 79 19.78 4.96 4.55
CA ALA A 79 19.20 3.78 3.91
C ALA A 79 17.69 4.01 3.68
N PRO A 80 17.15 3.61 2.52
CA PRO A 80 15.75 3.85 2.22
C PRO A 80 14.86 3.19 3.28
N GLU A 81 13.83 3.92 3.72
CA GLU A 81 12.90 3.42 4.72
C GLU A 81 12.00 2.34 4.11
N LYS A 82 11.91 1.18 4.78
CA LYS A 82 11.09 0.06 4.31
C LYS A 82 9.62 0.31 4.63
N ILE A 83 8.81 0.34 3.58
CA ILE A 83 7.35 0.49 3.67
C ILE A 83 6.67 -0.72 3.06
N ASN A 84 5.76 -1.33 3.81
CA ASN A 84 4.87 -2.36 3.30
C ASN A 84 3.56 -1.72 2.87
N ALA A 85 3.21 -1.87 1.59
CA ALA A 85 1.91 -1.48 1.07
C ALA A 85 1.23 -2.66 0.37
N SER A 86 -0.10 -2.64 0.33
CA SER A 86 -0.86 -3.64 -0.42
C SER A 86 -1.82 -3.02 -1.42
N TYR A 87 -2.16 -3.80 -2.43
CA TYR A 87 -3.28 -3.54 -3.31
C TYR A 87 -4.24 -4.73 -3.30
N GLY A 88 -5.54 -4.46 -3.41
CA GLY A 88 -6.57 -5.46 -3.12
C GLY A 88 -7.29 -6.02 -4.35
N ALA A 89 -6.98 -5.53 -5.57
CA ALA A 89 -7.62 -5.97 -6.80
C ALA A 89 -6.63 -5.95 -7.98
N ILE A 90 -6.79 -6.87 -8.91
CA ILE A 90 -6.13 -6.84 -10.22
C ILE A 90 -7.06 -6.11 -11.19
N SER A 91 -7.03 -4.77 -11.12
CA SER A 91 -7.90 -3.87 -11.88
C SER A 91 -7.15 -2.57 -12.18
N GLY A 92 -7.48 -1.92 -13.29
CA GLY A 92 -6.88 -0.64 -13.70
C GLY A 92 -7.03 0.48 -12.66
N SER A 93 -7.99 0.38 -11.75
CA SER A 93 -8.12 1.32 -10.62
C SER A 93 -6.94 1.27 -9.64
N MET A 94 -6.16 0.18 -9.64
CA MET A 94 -4.94 0.04 -8.83
C MET A 94 -3.68 0.53 -9.56
N ALA A 95 -3.79 0.95 -10.83
CA ALA A 95 -2.66 1.37 -11.65
C ALA A 95 -1.74 2.41 -11.00
N PRO A 96 -2.21 3.42 -10.24
CA PRO A 96 -1.31 4.40 -9.63
C PRO A 96 -0.23 3.78 -8.74
N ILE A 97 -0.56 2.81 -7.89
CA ILE A 97 0.46 2.21 -7.02
C ILE A 97 1.45 1.34 -7.79
N TRP A 98 1.00 0.68 -8.89
CA TRP A 98 1.87 -0.10 -9.76
C TRP A 98 2.82 0.80 -10.56
N VAL A 99 2.28 1.87 -11.16
CA VAL A 99 3.05 2.88 -11.89
C VAL A 99 4.08 3.54 -10.98
N GLY A 100 3.70 3.92 -9.77
CA GLY A 100 4.62 4.48 -8.78
C GLY A 100 5.77 3.54 -8.42
N LYS A 101 5.48 2.23 -8.29
CA LYS A 101 6.49 1.20 -8.04
C LYS A 101 7.42 1.03 -9.25
N GLU A 102 6.87 0.84 -10.44
CA GLU A 102 7.67 0.59 -11.65
C GLU A 102 8.48 1.82 -12.10
N ALA A 103 7.95 3.02 -11.88
CA ALA A 103 8.66 4.27 -12.15
C ALA A 103 9.61 4.70 -11.01
N ARG A 104 9.74 3.90 -9.97
CA ARG A 104 10.61 4.15 -8.81
C ARG A 104 10.29 5.45 -8.08
N LEU A 105 9.02 5.91 -8.13
CA LEU A 105 8.62 7.17 -7.50
C LEU A 105 8.68 7.10 -5.96
N PHE A 106 8.44 5.92 -5.38
CA PHE A 106 8.60 5.71 -3.94
C PHE A 106 10.07 5.79 -3.52
N GLU A 107 10.98 5.26 -4.33
CA GLU A 107 12.43 5.37 -4.10
C GLU A 107 12.91 6.82 -4.20
N LYS A 108 12.34 7.62 -5.13
CA LYS A 108 12.57 9.08 -5.22
C LYS A 108 12.20 9.81 -3.92
N GLN A 109 11.23 9.28 -3.16
CA GLN A 109 10.85 9.79 -1.84
C GLN A 109 11.64 9.14 -0.68
N GLY A 110 12.65 8.34 -0.96
CA GLY A 110 13.49 7.68 0.05
C GLY A 110 12.91 6.36 0.59
N PHE A 111 11.96 5.72 -0.09
CA PHE A 111 11.31 4.49 0.37
C PHE A 111 11.72 3.27 -0.42
N ASP A 112 11.98 2.16 0.29
CA ASP A 112 12.00 0.81 -0.27
C ASP A 112 10.60 0.19 -0.12
N LEU A 113 9.78 0.30 -1.18
CA LEU A 113 8.40 -0.16 -1.17
C LEU A 113 8.29 -1.66 -1.41
N ASN A 114 7.88 -2.42 -0.38
CA ASN A 114 7.40 -3.79 -0.51
C ASN A 114 5.90 -3.79 -0.84
N LEU A 115 5.55 -4.02 -2.10
CA LEU A 115 4.17 -3.99 -2.59
C LEU A 115 3.60 -5.41 -2.70
N VAL A 116 2.55 -5.71 -1.93
CA VAL A 116 1.96 -7.03 -1.82
C VAL A 116 0.53 -7.06 -2.36
N TYR A 117 0.21 -8.05 -3.19
CA TYR A 117 -1.17 -8.34 -3.56
C TYR A 117 -1.88 -9.10 -2.43
N ILE A 118 -2.93 -8.50 -1.86
CA ILE A 118 -3.78 -9.14 -0.85
C ILE A 118 -5.22 -9.16 -1.39
N PRO A 119 -5.69 -10.27 -1.97
CA PRO A 119 -7.01 -10.33 -2.59
C PRO A 119 -8.14 -10.16 -1.57
N GLY A 120 -9.09 -9.30 -1.91
CA GLY A 120 -10.27 -9.01 -1.09
C GLY A 120 -10.01 -7.95 -0.02
N GLY A 121 -10.87 -6.94 0.00
CA GLY A 121 -10.73 -5.79 0.90
C GLY A 121 -10.61 -6.13 2.37
N PRO A 122 -11.46 -7.01 2.95
CA PRO A 122 -11.39 -7.36 4.37
C PRO A 122 -10.02 -7.89 4.81
N ARG A 123 -9.37 -8.74 4.00
CA ARG A 123 -8.02 -9.26 4.32
C ARG A 123 -6.96 -8.16 4.33
N SER A 124 -7.01 -7.24 3.36
CA SER A 124 -6.09 -6.09 3.32
C SER A 124 -6.26 -5.22 4.56
N ILE A 125 -7.51 -4.97 5.00
CA ILE A 125 -7.78 -4.16 6.18
C ILE A 125 -7.37 -4.88 7.48
N MET A 126 -7.54 -6.17 7.58
CA MET A 126 -7.00 -6.95 8.73
C MET A 126 -5.48 -6.85 8.81
N SER A 127 -4.76 -6.89 7.67
CA SER A 127 -3.31 -6.70 7.62
C SER A 127 -2.88 -5.28 8.02
N LEU A 128 -3.70 -4.27 7.67
CA LEU A 128 -3.51 -2.88 8.10
C LEU A 128 -3.68 -2.73 9.62
N ILE A 129 -4.77 -3.26 10.17
CA ILE A 129 -5.07 -3.22 11.62
C ILE A 129 -3.97 -3.95 12.41
N GLY A 130 -3.51 -5.10 11.90
CA GLY A 130 -2.43 -5.90 12.48
C GLY A 130 -1.02 -5.32 12.30
N ASN A 131 -0.89 -4.11 11.71
CA ASN A 131 0.39 -3.40 11.49
C ASN A 131 1.41 -4.10 10.58
N SER A 132 1.04 -5.15 9.86
CA SER A 132 1.92 -5.79 8.88
C SER A 132 2.00 -4.99 7.56
N ILE A 133 0.99 -4.17 7.28
CA ILE A 133 0.91 -3.25 6.14
C ILE A 133 0.66 -1.83 6.68
N GLN A 134 1.35 -0.83 6.14
CA GLN A 134 1.20 0.58 6.52
C GLN A 134 0.19 1.32 5.63
N PHE A 135 0.18 1.02 4.32
CA PHE A 135 -0.69 1.64 3.33
C PHE A 135 -1.44 0.60 2.51
N VAL A 136 -2.74 0.76 2.37
CA VAL A 136 -3.58 -0.13 1.55
C VAL A 136 -4.20 0.67 0.41
N ASN A 137 -3.92 0.28 -0.84
CA ASN A 137 -4.63 0.80 -2.01
C ASN A 137 -5.82 -0.12 -2.34
N HIS A 138 -7.02 0.32 -2.00
CA HIS A 138 -8.26 -0.45 -2.21
C HIS A 138 -9.48 0.48 -2.27
N SER A 139 -10.68 -0.09 -2.47
CA SER A 139 -11.92 0.64 -2.19
C SER A 139 -12.03 0.96 -0.69
N GLY A 140 -12.60 2.12 -0.36
CA GLY A 140 -12.73 2.56 1.03
C GLY A 140 -13.70 1.73 1.88
N MET A 141 -14.57 0.93 1.25
CA MET A 141 -15.72 0.29 1.93
C MET A 141 -15.35 -0.65 3.08
N PRO A 142 -14.40 -1.61 2.93
CA PRO A 142 -14.02 -2.49 4.03
C PRO A 142 -13.36 -1.77 5.20
N ALA A 143 -12.60 -0.69 4.93
CA ALA A 143 -11.99 0.12 5.98
C ALA A 143 -13.04 0.97 6.72
N LEU A 144 -14.05 1.46 6.00
CA LEU A 144 -15.16 2.20 6.59
C LEU A 144 -16.01 1.29 7.51
N GLU A 145 -16.29 0.06 7.09
CA GLU A 145 -16.96 -0.92 7.95
C GLU A 145 -16.16 -1.20 9.22
N ALA A 146 -14.83 -1.40 9.08
CA ALA A 146 -13.94 -1.59 10.22
C ALA A 146 -13.92 -0.35 11.14
N TYR A 147 -13.89 0.86 10.57
CA TYR A 147 -13.96 2.11 11.31
C TYR A 147 -15.27 2.22 12.13
N GLN A 148 -16.41 1.91 11.54
CA GLN A 148 -17.69 1.91 12.26
C GLN A 148 -17.70 0.88 13.41
N ARG A 149 -16.95 -0.22 13.31
CA ARG A 149 -16.73 -1.18 14.40
C ARG A 149 -15.66 -0.76 15.41
N GLY A 150 -15.14 0.47 15.32
CA GLY A 150 -14.16 1.02 16.26
C GLY A 150 -12.70 0.77 15.88
N ALA A 151 -12.40 0.26 14.68
CA ALA A 151 -11.00 0.11 14.25
C ALA A 151 -10.36 1.48 13.95
N ASP A 152 -9.05 1.57 14.19
CA ASP A 152 -8.23 2.76 13.96
C ASP A 152 -7.88 2.92 12.45
N THR A 153 -8.90 2.99 11.59
CA THR A 153 -8.70 3.15 10.14
C THR A 153 -9.15 4.52 9.67
N ALA A 154 -8.45 5.06 8.67
CA ALA A 154 -8.79 6.32 8.01
C ALA A 154 -8.47 6.23 6.51
N MET A 155 -9.12 7.06 5.72
CA MET A 155 -8.87 7.26 4.29
C MET A 155 -8.18 8.60 4.10
N ILE A 156 -6.94 8.59 3.61
CA ILE A 156 -6.13 9.80 3.41
C ILE A 156 -6.11 10.30 1.97
N ALA A 157 -6.52 9.48 1.01
CA ALA A 157 -6.69 9.88 -0.38
C ALA A 157 -7.74 9.01 -1.09
N SER A 158 -8.43 9.59 -2.10
CA SER A 158 -9.34 8.86 -2.98
C SER A 158 -9.28 9.41 -4.41
N SER A 159 -8.72 8.65 -5.34
CA SER A 159 -8.59 9.07 -6.75
C SER A 159 -9.76 8.68 -7.63
N MET A 160 -10.68 7.85 -7.13
CA MET A 160 -11.85 7.40 -7.90
C MET A 160 -13.08 7.35 -6.99
N ASN A 161 -14.09 8.18 -7.27
CA ASN A 161 -15.26 8.34 -6.43
C ASN A 161 -16.58 7.91 -7.12
N GLN A 162 -16.48 7.23 -8.26
CA GLN A 162 -17.61 6.75 -9.04
C GLN A 162 -17.61 5.23 -9.13
N LEU A 163 -18.80 4.63 -9.07
CA LEU A 163 -19.00 3.23 -9.34
C LEU A 163 -18.94 2.92 -10.84
N GLU A 164 -18.33 1.80 -11.19
CA GLU A 164 -18.36 1.22 -12.52
C GLU A 164 -18.89 -0.22 -12.53
N HIS A 165 -19.32 -0.67 -11.36
CA HIS A 165 -19.78 -2.04 -11.13
C HIS A 165 -21.18 -2.26 -11.73
N ALA A 166 -21.41 -3.51 -12.12
CA ALA A 166 -22.70 -3.95 -12.62
C ALA A 166 -23.01 -5.37 -12.13
N ILE A 167 -24.29 -5.70 -12.00
CA ILE A 167 -24.74 -7.10 -11.91
C ILE A 167 -24.86 -7.62 -13.35
N ILE A 168 -23.98 -8.56 -13.69
CA ILE A 168 -24.00 -9.29 -14.98
C ILE A 168 -24.44 -10.72 -14.71
N ALA A 169 -25.38 -11.22 -15.50
CA ALA A 169 -25.98 -12.53 -15.33
C ALA A 169 -25.83 -13.43 -16.56
N GLN A 170 -26.16 -14.70 -16.39
CA GLN A 170 -26.21 -15.69 -17.47
C GLN A 170 -27.09 -15.22 -18.64
N LYS A 171 -26.82 -15.74 -19.84
CA LYS A 171 -27.49 -15.34 -21.09
C LYS A 171 -29.01 -15.55 -21.08
N ASN A 172 -29.47 -16.54 -20.35
CA ASN A 172 -30.90 -16.89 -20.18
C ASN A 172 -31.58 -16.13 -19.04
N VAL A 173 -30.86 -15.34 -18.25
CA VAL A 173 -31.42 -14.52 -17.17
C VAL A 173 -31.70 -13.13 -17.72
N THR A 174 -32.96 -12.77 -17.85
CA THR A 174 -33.40 -11.52 -18.48
C THR A 174 -33.90 -10.48 -17.50
N ASN A 175 -34.21 -10.89 -16.28
CA ASN A 175 -34.59 -9.99 -15.18
C ASN A 175 -34.00 -10.50 -13.85
N ILE A 176 -33.98 -9.62 -12.86
CA ILE A 176 -33.29 -9.90 -11.59
C ILE A 176 -34.08 -10.87 -10.69
N GLU A 177 -35.41 -10.95 -10.85
CA GLU A 177 -36.27 -11.85 -10.08
C GLU A 177 -35.91 -13.33 -10.34
N GLN A 178 -35.38 -13.65 -11.51
CA GLN A 178 -34.89 -14.98 -11.86
C GLN A 178 -33.65 -15.43 -11.07
N LEU A 179 -33.06 -14.54 -10.28
CA LEU A 179 -31.95 -14.86 -9.39
C LEU A 179 -32.37 -15.49 -8.08
N ARG A 180 -33.70 -15.54 -7.74
CA ARG A 180 -34.19 -16.23 -6.55
C ARG A 180 -33.80 -17.72 -6.58
N GLY A 181 -33.27 -18.23 -5.47
CA GLY A 181 -32.76 -19.59 -5.35
C GLY A 181 -31.41 -19.84 -6.06
N LYS A 182 -30.77 -18.81 -6.62
CA LYS A 182 -29.56 -18.99 -7.43
C LYS A 182 -28.28 -18.62 -6.63
N ALA A 183 -27.15 -19.13 -7.14
CA ALA A 183 -25.81 -18.76 -6.65
C ALA A 183 -25.32 -17.48 -7.35
N LEU A 184 -24.83 -16.51 -6.58
CA LEU A 184 -24.35 -15.21 -7.04
C LEU A 184 -22.90 -15.00 -6.61
N GLY A 185 -22.05 -14.55 -7.52
CA GLY A 185 -20.61 -14.43 -7.28
C GLY A 185 -20.16 -13.04 -6.86
N ILE A 186 -19.39 -12.98 -5.80
CA ILE A 186 -18.74 -11.76 -5.27
C ILE A 186 -17.24 -11.99 -5.09
N SER A 187 -16.46 -10.94 -4.82
CA SER A 187 -15.01 -11.11 -4.56
C SER A 187 -14.73 -11.75 -3.20
N ALA A 188 -15.37 -11.24 -2.15
CA ALA A 188 -15.28 -11.74 -0.78
C ALA A 188 -16.48 -11.21 0.02
N LEU A 189 -16.84 -11.87 1.10
CA LEU A 189 -17.82 -11.35 2.06
C LEU A 189 -17.32 -10.05 2.68
N ALA A 190 -18.22 -9.13 2.97
CA ALA A 190 -17.93 -7.77 3.48
C ALA A 190 -17.03 -6.91 2.54
N SER A 191 -16.88 -7.31 1.28
CA SER A 191 -16.24 -6.48 0.24
C SER A 191 -17.24 -5.50 -0.39
N LEU A 192 -16.72 -4.54 -1.19
CA LEU A 192 -17.59 -3.67 -1.98
C LEU A 192 -18.56 -4.47 -2.87
N THR A 193 -18.09 -5.57 -3.47
CA THR A 193 -18.95 -6.40 -4.35
C THR A 193 -20.05 -7.14 -3.60
N ASP A 194 -19.82 -7.55 -2.36
CA ASP A 194 -20.86 -8.10 -1.48
C ASP A 194 -21.93 -7.06 -1.16
N ILE A 195 -21.50 -5.87 -0.77
CA ILE A 195 -22.39 -4.76 -0.44
C ILE A 195 -23.22 -4.34 -1.67
N LEU A 196 -22.61 -4.26 -2.84
CA LEU A 196 -23.33 -3.93 -4.08
C LEU A 196 -24.27 -5.03 -4.53
N MET A 197 -23.92 -6.31 -4.35
CA MET A 197 -24.84 -7.43 -4.65
C MET A 197 -26.08 -7.34 -3.77
N ARG A 198 -25.91 -7.15 -2.47
CA ARG A 198 -27.02 -7.01 -1.52
C ARG A 198 -27.88 -5.77 -1.82
N GLU A 199 -27.24 -4.64 -2.18
CA GLU A 199 -27.99 -3.42 -2.55
C GLU A 199 -28.79 -3.64 -3.84
N GLY A 200 -28.21 -4.32 -4.86
CA GLY A 200 -28.92 -4.66 -6.08
C GLY A 200 -30.15 -5.56 -5.83
N LEU A 201 -30.01 -6.58 -4.99
CA LEU A 201 -31.11 -7.43 -4.57
C LEU A 201 -32.17 -6.63 -3.81
N ARG A 202 -31.76 -5.81 -2.84
CA ARG A 202 -32.67 -4.94 -2.07
C ARG A 202 -33.48 -4.00 -2.95
N LEU A 203 -32.82 -3.34 -3.92
CA LEU A 203 -33.49 -2.45 -4.89
C LEU A 203 -34.52 -3.18 -5.75
N SER A 204 -34.38 -4.48 -5.89
CA SER A 204 -35.28 -5.35 -6.65
C SER A 204 -36.25 -6.16 -5.77
N GLY A 205 -36.36 -5.84 -4.48
CA GLY A 205 -37.28 -6.51 -3.57
C GLY A 205 -36.94 -7.99 -3.30
N ILE A 206 -35.66 -8.37 -3.47
CA ILE A 206 -35.17 -9.73 -3.20
C ILE A 206 -34.39 -9.71 -1.89
N SER A 207 -34.78 -10.59 -0.95
CA SER A 207 -33.99 -10.79 0.25
C SER A 207 -32.69 -11.56 -0.08
N ASP A 208 -31.60 -11.19 0.59
CA ASP A 208 -30.33 -11.93 0.47
C ASP A 208 -30.42 -13.36 0.99
N LYS A 209 -31.43 -13.69 1.79
CA LYS A 209 -31.77 -15.05 2.23
C LYS A 209 -32.37 -15.92 1.11
N GLU A 210 -32.87 -15.29 0.04
CA GLU A 210 -33.47 -16.01 -1.10
C GLU A 210 -32.43 -16.39 -2.16
N VAL A 211 -31.15 -16.08 -1.96
CA VAL A 211 -30.04 -16.38 -2.88
C VAL A 211 -28.86 -16.98 -2.12
N THR A 212 -27.92 -17.59 -2.84
CA THR A 212 -26.64 -18.04 -2.27
C THR A 212 -25.52 -17.14 -2.73
N ILE A 213 -24.95 -16.33 -1.84
CA ILE A 213 -23.82 -15.44 -2.16
C ILE A 213 -22.52 -16.21 -1.97
N LEU A 214 -21.71 -16.35 -3.03
CA LEU A 214 -20.48 -17.13 -3.06
C LEU A 214 -19.25 -16.23 -3.30
N PRO A 215 -18.23 -16.28 -2.44
CA PRO A 215 -16.93 -15.71 -2.74
C PRO A 215 -16.25 -16.51 -3.87
N VAL A 216 -16.01 -15.86 -5.01
CA VAL A 216 -15.39 -16.48 -6.20
C VAL A 216 -14.15 -15.73 -6.69
N GLY A 217 -13.63 -14.83 -5.87
CA GLY A 217 -12.34 -14.17 -6.06
C GLY A 217 -12.40 -12.85 -6.85
N ASP A 218 -11.29 -12.55 -7.54
CA ASP A 218 -11.09 -11.30 -8.27
C ASP A 218 -11.97 -11.16 -9.52
N GLU A 219 -11.76 -10.10 -10.31
CA GLU A 219 -12.54 -9.81 -11.53
C GLU A 219 -12.53 -11.00 -12.52
N SER A 220 -11.37 -11.60 -12.73
CA SER A 220 -11.17 -12.73 -13.63
C SER A 220 -11.85 -14.00 -13.09
N GLY A 221 -11.73 -14.26 -11.80
CA GLY A 221 -12.39 -15.37 -11.11
C GLY A 221 -13.91 -15.27 -11.17
N ARG A 222 -14.48 -14.06 -11.03
CA ARG A 222 -15.91 -13.79 -11.15
C ARG A 222 -16.40 -14.04 -12.58
N LEU A 223 -15.67 -13.52 -13.58
CA LEU A 223 -16.00 -13.75 -14.98
C LEU A 223 -15.96 -15.25 -15.34
N ASN A 224 -14.91 -15.95 -14.92
CA ASN A 224 -14.78 -17.40 -15.14
C ASN A 224 -15.91 -18.19 -14.45
N SER A 225 -16.27 -17.82 -13.22
CA SER A 225 -17.37 -18.48 -12.51
C SER A 225 -18.72 -18.27 -13.19
N LEU A 226 -18.92 -17.12 -13.85
CA LEU A 226 -20.10 -16.86 -14.68
C LEU A 226 -20.05 -17.69 -15.98
N GLN A 227 -18.91 -17.74 -16.66
CA GLN A 227 -18.71 -18.50 -17.91
C GLN A 227 -18.94 -20.01 -17.72
N THR A 228 -18.48 -20.57 -16.63
CA THR A 228 -18.63 -21.99 -16.31
C THR A 228 -20.00 -22.34 -15.73
N GLY A 229 -20.90 -21.38 -15.54
CA GLY A 229 -22.21 -21.59 -14.95
C GLY A 229 -22.21 -21.89 -13.45
N ARG A 230 -21.07 -21.79 -12.77
CA ARG A 230 -20.96 -21.98 -11.33
C ARG A 230 -21.82 -21.00 -10.54
N VAL A 231 -22.00 -19.80 -11.08
CA VAL A 231 -22.89 -18.77 -10.55
C VAL A 231 -23.80 -18.23 -11.66
N GLN A 232 -24.99 -17.77 -11.29
CA GLN A 232 -25.96 -17.22 -12.23
C GLN A 232 -25.79 -15.73 -12.49
N ALA A 233 -25.20 -15.00 -11.55
CA ALA A 233 -24.82 -13.61 -11.73
C ALA A 233 -23.59 -13.27 -10.90
N VAL A 234 -22.89 -12.20 -11.29
CA VAL A 234 -21.70 -11.66 -10.61
C VAL A 234 -21.77 -10.15 -10.52
N ILE A 235 -21.11 -9.56 -9.53
CA ILE A 235 -20.72 -8.15 -9.57
C ILE A 235 -19.38 -8.06 -10.30
N ILE A 236 -19.34 -7.27 -11.36
CA ILE A 236 -18.15 -7.13 -12.19
C ILE A 236 -18.00 -5.68 -12.66
N SER A 237 -16.79 -5.22 -12.95
CA SER A 237 -16.49 -3.85 -13.34
C SER A 237 -15.46 -3.79 -14.49
N GLY A 238 -15.15 -2.59 -14.93
CA GLY A 238 -14.07 -2.33 -15.88
C GLY A 238 -14.17 -3.15 -17.17
N ILE A 239 -13.01 -3.64 -17.61
CA ILE A 239 -12.88 -4.39 -18.87
C ILE A 239 -13.60 -5.74 -18.82
N GLN A 240 -13.62 -6.41 -17.68
CA GLN A 240 -14.28 -7.71 -17.53
C GLN A 240 -15.80 -7.58 -17.71
N ARG A 241 -16.38 -6.44 -17.30
CA ARG A 241 -17.79 -6.11 -17.59
C ARG A 241 -18.01 -6.03 -19.11
N LEU A 242 -17.13 -5.34 -19.83
CA LEU A 242 -17.20 -5.20 -21.28
C LEU A 242 -17.06 -6.54 -22.00
N MET A 243 -16.10 -7.38 -21.56
CA MET A 243 -15.90 -8.74 -22.06
C MET A 243 -17.14 -9.61 -21.84
N ALA A 244 -17.73 -9.58 -20.65
CA ALA A 244 -18.94 -10.32 -20.34
C ALA A 244 -20.11 -9.94 -21.29
N LEU A 245 -20.31 -8.65 -21.52
CA LEU A 245 -21.35 -8.16 -22.44
C LEU A 245 -21.10 -8.60 -23.88
N ARG A 246 -19.85 -8.53 -24.37
CA ARG A 246 -19.46 -9.05 -25.69
C ARG A 246 -19.70 -10.56 -25.85
N MET A 247 -19.57 -11.33 -24.75
CA MET A 247 -19.88 -12.76 -24.73
C MET A 247 -21.39 -13.05 -24.68
N GLY A 248 -22.25 -12.02 -24.61
CA GLY A 248 -23.71 -12.14 -24.61
C GLY A 248 -24.33 -12.31 -23.22
N PHE A 249 -23.55 -12.20 -22.13
CA PHE A 249 -24.09 -12.15 -20.78
C PHE A 249 -24.98 -10.90 -20.60
N LYS A 250 -25.90 -10.93 -19.66
CA LYS A 250 -26.95 -9.91 -19.50
C LYS A 250 -26.62 -8.92 -18.40
N LEU A 251 -26.75 -7.64 -18.71
CA LEU A 251 -26.70 -6.55 -17.74
C LEU A 251 -28.04 -6.46 -17.00
N LEU A 252 -28.06 -6.70 -15.71
CA LEU A 252 -29.26 -6.57 -14.89
C LEU A 252 -29.32 -5.23 -14.15
N ILE A 253 -28.23 -4.81 -13.52
CA ILE A 253 -28.11 -3.52 -12.83
C ILE A 253 -26.80 -2.85 -13.19
N ASP A 254 -26.87 -1.57 -13.53
CA ASP A 254 -25.72 -0.71 -13.74
C ASP A 254 -25.61 0.30 -12.59
N PHE A 255 -24.71 0.06 -11.63
CA PHE A 255 -24.53 0.93 -10.47
C PHE A 255 -23.94 2.30 -10.84
N SER A 256 -23.31 2.45 -12.02
CA SER A 256 -22.83 3.75 -12.49
C SER A 256 -23.95 4.75 -12.79
N LYS A 257 -25.16 4.27 -12.97
CA LYS A 257 -26.35 5.05 -13.23
C LYS A 257 -27.15 5.39 -11.96
N LEU A 258 -26.73 4.88 -10.81
CA LEU A 258 -27.39 5.13 -9.54
C LEU A 258 -26.70 6.29 -8.81
N PRO A 259 -27.42 7.06 -8.00
CA PRO A 259 -26.87 8.17 -7.22
C PRO A 259 -26.11 7.64 -5.98
N ILE A 260 -25.12 6.78 -6.22
CA ILE A 260 -24.29 6.16 -5.21
C ILE A 260 -22.82 6.52 -5.50
N GLU A 261 -22.23 7.30 -4.60
CA GLU A 261 -20.79 7.58 -4.64
C GLU A 261 -20.05 6.62 -3.73
N VAL A 262 -18.97 6.04 -4.22
CA VAL A 262 -18.09 5.12 -3.46
C VAL A 262 -16.65 5.35 -3.85
N CYS A 263 -15.75 5.35 -2.90
CA CYS A 263 -14.31 5.40 -3.15
C CYS A 263 -13.84 4.06 -3.75
N GLY A 264 -13.52 4.06 -5.04
CA GLY A 264 -13.07 2.87 -5.79
C GLY A 264 -11.56 2.62 -5.71
N SER A 265 -10.76 3.70 -5.62
CA SER A 265 -9.30 3.66 -5.46
C SER A 265 -8.88 4.67 -4.40
N SER A 266 -8.52 4.20 -3.23
CA SER A 266 -8.21 5.03 -2.05
C SER A 266 -6.94 4.53 -1.39
N ILE A 267 -6.28 5.42 -0.65
CA ILE A 267 -5.21 5.07 0.28
C ILE A 267 -5.78 5.04 1.69
N LEU A 268 -5.73 3.86 2.28
CA LEU A 268 -6.26 3.53 3.60
C LEU A 268 -5.09 3.27 4.54
N VAL A 269 -5.21 3.76 5.77
CA VAL A 269 -4.14 3.78 6.77
C VAL A 269 -4.70 3.53 8.17
N ARG A 270 -3.82 3.27 9.13
CA ARG A 270 -4.17 3.47 10.54
C ARG A 270 -3.94 4.93 10.90
N ARG A 271 -4.93 5.57 11.52
CA ARG A 271 -4.85 6.97 11.95
C ARG A 271 -3.67 7.20 12.90
N SER A 272 -3.50 6.32 13.88
CA SER A 272 -2.39 6.38 14.84
C SER A 272 -1.01 6.30 14.16
N TYR A 273 -0.88 5.57 13.05
CA TYR A 273 0.35 5.50 12.29
C TYR A 273 0.68 6.84 11.61
N VAL A 274 -0.27 7.40 10.86
CA VAL A 274 -0.02 8.64 10.09
C VAL A 274 0.18 9.86 10.97
N LEU A 275 -0.42 9.89 12.17
CA LEU A 275 -0.18 10.95 13.15
C LEU A 275 1.27 10.97 13.66
N LYS A 276 1.91 9.80 13.77
CA LYS A 276 3.29 9.64 14.23
C LYS A 276 4.32 9.75 13.09
N ASN A 277 3.91 9.50 11.85
CA ASN A 277 4.79 9.38 10.67
C ASN A 277 4.30 10.29 9.54
N GLN A 278 4.19 11.60 9.81
CA GLN A 278 3.60 12.56 8.86
C GLN A 278 4.44 12.71 7.60
N ASP A 279 5.77 12.80 7.72
CA ASP A 279 6.70 12.94 6.59
C ASP A 279 6.64 11.70 5.68
N ILE A 280 6.60 10.49 6.27
CA ILE A 280 6.44 9.24 5.52
C ILE A 280 5.11 9.24 4.78
N THR A 281 4.04 9.69 5.44
CA THR A 281 2.70 9.75 4.85
C THR A 281 2.64 10.71 3.67
N LEU A 282 3.22 11.90 3.82
CA LEU A 282 3.31 12.90 2.74
C LEU A 282 4.16 12.40 1.58
N GLY A 283 5.33 11.82 1.87
CA GLY A 283 6.21 11.24 0.85
C GLY A 283 5.53 10.10 0.08
N PHE A 284 4.81 9.20 0.77
CA PHE A 284 4.03 8.14 0.14
C PHE A 284 2.94 8.71 -0.78
N LEU A 285 2.18 9.71 -0.31
CA LEU A 285 1.15 10.36 -1.11
C LEU A 285 1.72 11.12 -2.30
N LYS A 286 2.86 11.81 -2.17
CA LYS A 286 3.56 12.46 -3.29
C LYS A 286 3.87 11.44 -4.38
N ALA A 287 4.50 10.31 -4.03
CA ALA A 287 4.81 9.25 -5.00
C ALA A 287 3.56 8.67 -5.66
N TRP A 288 2.52 8.39 -4.88
CA TRP A 288 1.28 7.81 -5.40
C TRP A 288 0.49 8.79 -6.28
N ILE A 289 0.44 10.08 -5.93
CA ILE A 289 -0.23 11.12 -6.74
C ILE A 289 0.58 11.41 -8.00
N GLU A 290 1.92 11.53 -7.91
CA GLU A 290 2.80 11.68 -9.08
C GLU A 290 2.59 10.50 -10.06
N ALA A 291 2.35 9.29 -9.54
CA ALA A 291 2.03 8.13 -10.38
C ALA A 291 0.69 8.26 -11.13
N VAL A 292 -0.30 8.96 -10.57
CA VAL A 292 -1.54 9.29 -11.32
C VAL A 292 -1.24 10.23 -12.49
N TYR A 293 -0.42 11.26 -12.28
CA TYR A 293 0.01 12.16 -13.35
C TYR A 293 0.78 11.41 -14.43
N LEU A 294 1.76 10.60 -14.04
CA LEU A 294 2.55 9.80 -14.96
C LEU A 294 1.69 8.81 -15.75
N PHE A 295 0.74 8.14 -15.09
CA PHE A 295 -0.22 7.25 -15.74
C PHE A 295 -0.97 7.95 -16.85
N LYS A 296 -1.44 9.18 -16.61
CA LYS A 296 -2.18 9.97 -17.60
C LYS A 296 -1.30 10.50 -18.73
N ALA A 297 -0.07 10.92 -18.42
CA ALA A 297 0.82 11.61 -19.36
C ALA A 297 1.67 10.67 -20.23
N LYS A 298 1.89 9.42 -19.82
CA LYS A 298 2.77 8.47 -20.52
C LYS A 298 2.04 7.16 -20.84
N PRO A 299 1.22 7.14 -21.93
CA PRO A 299 0.38 5.98 -22.30
C PRO A 299 1.17 4.69 -22.45
N GLU A 300 2.24 4.70 -23.25
CA GLU A 300 3.04 3.51 -23.55
C GLU A 300 3.63 2.86 -22.28
N PHE A 301 4.23 3.68 -21.41
CA PHE A 301 4.75 3.20 -20.14
C PHE A 301 3.63 2.61 -19.26
N SER A 302 2.50 3.31 -19.16
CA SER A 302 1.37 2.92 -18.32
C SER A 302 0.70 1.63 -18.80
N ILE A 303 0.57 1.46 -20.11
CA ILE A 303 0.06 0.24 -20.75
C ILE A 303 1.04 -0.93 -20.52
N GLY A 304 2.35 -0.67 -20.59
CA GLY A 304 3.38 -1.67 -20.24
C GLY A 304 3.25 -2.14 -18.79
N VAL A 305 3.02 -1.23 -17.85
CA VAL A 305 2.77 -1.55 -16.44
C VAL A 305 1.46 -2.34 -16.29
N LEU A 306 0.37 -1.91 -16.93
CA LEU A 306 -0.89 -2.65 -16.92
C LEU A 306 -0.70 -4.08 -17.44
N SER A 307 0.01 -4.27 -18.55
CA SER A 307 0.30 -5.61 -19.10
C SER A 307 0.97 -6.53 -18.10
N LYS A 308 1.89 -5.99 -17.29
CA LYS A 308 2.60 -6.74 -16.26
C LYS A 308 1.67 -7.18 -15.12
N TYR A 309 0.87 -6.27 -14.58
CA TYR A 309 0.08 -6.52 -13.37
C TYR A 309 -1.27 -7.17 -13.64
N VAL A 310 -1.93 -6.86 -14.77
CA VAL A 310 -3.19 -7.49 -15.16
C VAL A 310 -2.96 -8.86 -15.82
N ALA A 311 -1.70 -9.21 -16.10
CA ALA A 311 -1.30 -10.45 -16.77
C ALA A 311 -2.03 -10.67 -18.12
N ASN A 312 -2.28 -9.58 -18.85
CA ASN A 312 -2.90 -9.59 -20.16
C ASN A 312 -1.91 -9.01 -21.21
N LYS A 313 -1.93 -9.57 -22.42
CA LYS A 313 -1.06 -9.17 -23.53
C LYS A 313 -1.83 -8.61 -24.73
N ASP A 314 -3.16 -8.66 -24.70
CA ASP A 314 -4.00 -8.15 -25.77
C ASP A 314 -3.97 -6.62 -25.79
N PRO A 315 -3.47 -5.98 -26.86
CA PRO A 315 -3.34 -4.54 -26.93
C PRO A 315 -4.69 -3.81 -26.86
N GLU A 316 -5.76 -4.37 -27.43
CA GLU A 316 -7.10 -3.75 -27.38
C GLU A 316 -7.63 -3.72 -25.94
N VAL A 317 -7.46 -4.83 -25.21
CA VAL A 317 -7.85 -4.93 -23.79
C VAL A 317 -7.05 -3.95 -22.95
N LEU A 318 -5.73 -3.87 -23.15
CA LEU A 318 -4.86 -2.99 -22.37
C LEU A 318 -5.15 -1.51 -22.65
N ASN A 319 -5.36 -1.13 -23.91
CA ASN A 319 -5.76 0.22 -24.28
C ASN A 319 -7.12 0.59 -23.67
N ALA A 320 -8.10 -0.33 -23.70
CA ALA A 320 -9.41 -0.09 -23.10
C ALA A 320 -9.32 0.11 -21.59
N ILE A 321 -8.47 -0.67 -20.88
CA ILE A 321 -8.20 -0.48 -19.45
C ILE A 321 -7.55 0.89 -19.21
N TYR A 322 -6.56 1.27 -20.01
CA TYR A 322 -5.86 2.53 -19.89
C TYR A 322 -6.82 3.72 -20.06
N GLU A 323 -7.54 3.82 -21.17
CA GLU A 323 -8.44 4.94 -21.45
C GLU A 323 -9.54 5.06 -20.40
N LEU A 324 -10.15 3.96 -20.01
CA LEU A 324 -11.17 3.94 -18.96
C LEU A 324 -10.67 4.53 -17.62
N ASN A 325 -9.46 4.20 -17.23
CA ASN A 325 -8.90 4.66 -15.96
C ASN A 325 -8.25 6.04 -16.06
N LYS A 326 -7.71 6.42 -17.23
CA LYS A 326 -7.19 7.75 -17.51
C LYS A 326 -8.24 8.84 -17.26
N GLU A 327 -9.47 8.62 -17.69
CA GLU A 327 -10.57 9.57 -17.46
C GLU A 327 -10.99 9.66 -15.98
N ARG A 328 -11.04 8.51 -15.30
CA ARG A 328 -11.64 8.39 -13.96
C ARG A 328 -10.72 8.71 -12.80
N LEU A 329 -9.42 8.49 -12.96
CA LEU A 329 -8.45 8.75 -11.91
C LEU A 329 -8.28 10.26 -11.72
N SER A 330 -8.65 10.77 -10.54
CA SER A 330 -8.46 12.17 -10.17
C SER A 330 -7.00 12.43 -9.81
N ILE A 331 -6.45 13.51 -10.35
CA ILE A 331 -5.13 14.02 -9.96
C ILE A 331 -5.16 14.74 -8.60
N ARG A 332 -6.34 15.17 -8.13
CA ARG A 332 -6.56 15.73 -6.78
C ARG A 332 -7.41 14.76 -5.96
N PRO A 333 -6.78 13.78 -5.30
CA PRO A 333 -7.49 12.67 -4.69
C PRO A 333 -8.01 13.00 -3.27
N ILE A 334 -8.78 14.04 -3.14
CA ILE A 334 -9.37 14.46 -1.85
C ILE A 334 -10.35 13.40 -1.37
N PRO A 335 -10.23 12.91 -0.12
CA PRO A 335 -11.22 12.02 0.49
C PRO A 335 -12.44 12.83 0.95
N TYR A 336 -13.42 13.01 0.08
CA TYR A 336 -14.58 13.84 0.34
C TYR A 336 -15.53 13.24 1.37
N VAL A 337 -15.87 14.00 2.40
CA VAL A 337 -16.85 13.62 3.43
C VAL A 337 -18.20 13.22 2.83
N ARG A 338 -18.67 13.92 1.78
CA ARG A 338 -19.93 13.57 1.09
C ARG A 338 -19.92 12.15 0.52
N VAL A 339 -18.78 11.71 -0.01
CA VAL A 339 -18.61 10.35 -0.55
C VAL A 339 -18.63 9.33 0.60
N VAL A 340 -17.97 9.64 1.72
CA VAL A 340 -18.01 8.78 2.92
C VAL A 340 -19.46 8.70 3.47
N LYS A 341 -20.22 9.80 3.48
CA LYS A 341 -21.64 9.77 3.84
C LYS A 341 -22.46 8.87 2.93
N SER A 342 -22.23 8.93 1.60
CA SER A 342 -22.87 8.02 0.64
C SER A 342 -22.55 6.56 0.93
N MET A 343 -21.28 6.27 1.22
CA MET A 343 -20.82 4.91 1.59
C MET A 343 -21.45 4.42 2.91
N MET A 344 -21.54 5.28 3.92
CA MET A 344 -22.21 4.95 5.20
C MET A 344 -23.70 4.66 5.00
N ASN A 345 -24.39 5.48 4.18
CA ASN A 345 -25.78 5.24 3.83
C ASN A 345 -25.99 3.89 3.12
N LEU A 346 -25.06 3.51 2.24
CA LEU A 346 -25.09 2.21 1.58
C LEU A 346 -24.86 1.06 2.58
N LEU A 347 -23.90 1.20 3.50
CA LEU A 347 -23.66 0.26 4.58
C LEU A 347 -24.87 0.13 5.51
N ALA A 348 -25.48 1.21 5.93
CA ALA A 348 -26.65 1.19 6.81
C ALA A 348 -27.83 0.40 6.21
N ARG A 349 -28.00 0.43 4.88
CA ARG A 349 -29.04 -0.35 4.18
C ARG A 349 -28.72 -1.83 4.06
N THR A 350 -27.44 -2.17 3.91
CA THR A 350 -26.99 -3.56 3.66
C THR A 350 -26.43 -4.25 4.91
N ARG A 351 -26.06 -3.49 5.91
CA ARG A 351 -25.48 -3.92 7.19
C ARG A 351 -26.03 -3.07 8.35
N PRO A 352 -27.33 -3.23 8.67
CA PRO A 352 -28.00 -2.43 9.70
C PRO A 352 -27.47 -2.66 11.13
N ASP A 353 -26.65 -3.69 11.33
CA ASP A 353 -25.99 -4.02 12.59
C ASP A 353 -24.78 -3.12 12.90
N LEU A 354 -24.35 -2.28 11.95
CA LEU A 354 -23.16 -1.43 12.14
C LEU A 354 -23.50 -0.21 13.02
N PRO A 355 -22.62 0.13 13.97
CA PRO A 355 -22.75 1.35 14.76
C PRO A 355 -22.68 2.62 13.90
N SER A 356 -23.35 3.68 14.34
CA SER A 356 -23.19 5.00 13.76
C SER A 356 -21.81 5.55 14.07
N ALA A 357 -21.20 6.27 13.11
CA ALA A 357 -19.89 6.91 13.27
C ALA A 357 -19.85 8.22 12.49
N SER A 358 -18.90 9.12 12.83
CA SER A 358 -18.72 10.37 12.09
C SER A 358 -18.01 10.10 10.75
N PRO A 359 -18.55 10.55 9.60
CA PRO A 359 -17.86 10.45 8.32
C PRO A 359 -16.59 11.31 8.27
N GLU A 360 -16.53 12.43 8.98
CA GLU A 360 -15.36 13.30 9.14
C GLU A 360 -14.21 12.57 9.85
N GLY A 361 -14.56 11.69 10.79
CA GLY A 361 -13.58 10.86 11.49
C GLY A 361 -12.92 9.81 10.60
N PHE A 362 -13.50 9.45 9.45
CA PHE A 362 -12.90 8.52 8.50
C PHE A 362 -12.17 9.22 7.36
N ALA A 363 -12.71 10.35 6.85
CA ALA A 363 -12.13 11.13 5.75
C ALA A 363 -11.03 12.07 6.27
N GLU A 364 -9.76 11.71 6.10
CA GLU A 364 -8.61 12.50 6.56
C GLU A 364 -7.97 13.27 5.38
N ALA A 365 -8.55 14.43 5.04
CA ALA A 365 -8.11 15.23 3.89
C ALA A 365 -6.85 16.07 4.15
N ARG A 366 -6.38 16.19 5.39
CA ARG A 366 -5.28 17.07 5.79
C ARG A 366 -4.05 16.93 4.91
N PHE A 367 -3.61 15.73 4.64
CA PHE A 367 -2.40 15.48 3.88
C PHE A 367 -2.50 15.92 2.41
N VAL A 368 -3.65 15.69 1.75
CA VAL A 368 -3.87 16.18 0.37
C VAL A 368 -3.99 17.69 0.35
N ASN A 369 -4.66 18.32 1.34
CA ASN A 369 -4.74 19.76 1.47
C ASN A 369 -3.38 20.41 1.73
N GLU A 370 -2.50 19.76 2.50
CA GLU A 370 -1.12 20.21 2.71
C GLU A 370 -0.32 20.18 1.40
N LEU A 371 -0.47 19.14 0.57
CA LEU A 371 0.15 19.10 -0.74
C LEU A 371 -0.36 20.19 -1.68
N GLU A 372 -1.63 20.58 -1.58
CA GLU A 372 -2.19 21.73 -2.29
C GLU A 372 -1.51 23.03 -1.86
N THR A 373 -1.43 23.30 -0.56
CA THR A 373 -0.87 24.55 -0.03
C THR A 373 0.63 24.68 -0.23
N THR A 374 1.36 23.57 -0.38
CA THR A 374 2.81 23.55 -0.64
C THR A 374 3.18 23.66 -2.13
N GLY A 375 2.20 23.83 -3.03
CA GLY A 375 2.44 23.99 -4.47
C GLY A 375 2.79 22.68 -5.22
N PHE A 376 2.57 21.52 -4.58
CA PHE A 376 2.89 20.24 -5.19
C PHE A 376 2.12 19.97 -6.49
N PHE A 377 0.83 20.30 -6.52
CA PHE A 377 0.00 20.09 -7.72
C PHE A 377 0.39 21.01 -8.88
N GLU A 378 0.81 22.25 -8.60
CA GLU A 378 1.33 23.18 -9.60
C GLU A 378 2.65 22.65 -10.20
N GLU A 379 3.53 22.07 -9.37
CA GLU A 379 4.75 21.42 -9.82
C GLU A 379 4.45 20.24 -10.74
N MET A 380 3.54 19.35 -10.32
CA MET A 380 3.11 18.18 -11.12
C MET A 380 2.47 18.61 -12.44
N ASN A 381 1.63 19.63 -12.44
CA ASN A 381 1.05 20.16 -13.67
C ASN A 381 2.15 20.65 -14.63
N ARG A 382 3.16 21.40 -14.17
CA ARG A 382 4.27 21.84 -15.00
C ARG A 382 5.10 20.68 -15.55
N GLN A 383 5.31 19.64 -14.74
CA GLN A 383 6.12 18.47 -15.12
C GLN A 383 5.42 17.57 -16.16
N TYR A 384 4.10 17.42 -16.06
CA TYR A 384 3.33 16.43 -16.84
C TYR A 384 2.37 17.04 -17.88
N SER A 385 2.31 18.38 -18.04
CA SER A 385 1.49 19.05 -19.06
C SER A 385 2.18 19.20 -20.43
N LYS A 386 3.32 18.51 -20.64
CA LYS A 386 4.09 18.56 -21.91
C LYS A 386 3.79 17.37 -22.80
#